data_6de7b2dc15f96f82465f8ead7562a585
#
_entry.id   6de7b2dc15f96f82465f8ead7562a585
#
_cell.length_a   1.000
_cell.length_b   1.000
_cell.length_c   1.000
_cell.angle_alpha   90.00
_cell.angle_beta   90.00
_cell.angle_gamma   90.00
#
_symmetry.space_group_name_H-M   'P 1'
#
loop_
_entity.id
_entity.type
_entity.pdbx_description
1 polymer ?
#
loop_
_entity_poly.entity_id
_entity_poly.type
_entity_poly.pdbx_seq_one_letter_code
_entity_poly.pdbx_strand_id
1 'polypeptide(L)'
;MALTREEREQFLTEPHVAALAVTATEQDRSPLTVPIWYQYRPGGDVWIMTGLNSRKGKAIAAAGRFCLMVDRVSPTVRYVSVEGPVVSTVPATREQLVEMSSRYLPAEKVDGYVDFAWKEHGEQVVIHMRPQHWLSSDLDEV
;
A
#
# COMPACT_ATOMS: atom_id res chain seq x y z
N MET A 1 -20.26 -8.94 7.94
CA MET A 1 -20.76 -9.30 6.59
C MET A 1 -19.80 -8.81 5.52
N ALA A 2 -19.58 -9.61 4.50
CA ALA A 2 -18.66 -9.24 3.42
C ALA A 2 -19.13 -7.98 2.71
N LEU A 3 -18.18 -7.14 2.32
CA LEU A 3 -18.48 -5.91 1.59
C LEU A 3 -18.78 -6.23 0.12
N THR A 4 -19.61 -5.39 -0.49
CA THR A 4 -19.80 -5.44 -1.93
C THR A 4 -18.52 -4.95 -2.62
N ARG A 5 -18.41 -5.18 -3.93
CA ARG A 5 -17.29 -4.69 -4.72
C ARG A 5 -17.15 -3.18 -4.59
N GLU A 6 -18.24 -2.44 -4.70
CA GLU A 6 -18.22 -0.98 -4.60
C GLU A 6 -17.76 -0.52 -3.21
N GLU A 7 -18.28 -1.16 -2.17
CA GLU A 7 -17.91 -0.81 -0.80
C GLU A 7 -16.44 -1.06 -0.51
N ARG A 8 -15.90 -2.21 -0.92
CA ARG A 8 -14.49 -2.53 -0.67
C ARG A 8 -13.55 -1.63 -1.47
N GLU A 9 -13.89 -1.32 -2.72
CA GLU A 9 -13.07 -0.43 -3.54
C GLU A 9 -13.10 1.00 -2.98
N GLN A 10 -14.27 1.47 -2.58
CA GLN A 10 -14.40 2.80 -1.96
C GLN A 10 -13.61 2.89 -0.66
N PHE A 11 -13.70 1.87 0.17
CA PHE A 11 -12.95 1.85 1.43
C PHE A 11 -11.44 1.89 1.19
N LEU A 12 -10.96 1.14 0.21
CA LEU A 12 -9.53 1.12 -0.12
C LEU A 12 -9.04 2.46 -0.68
N THR A 13 -9.91 3.25 -1.32
CA THR A 13 -9.49 4.57 -1.83
C THR A 13 -9.22 5.58 -0.73
N GLU A 14 -9.77 5.37 0.47
CA GLU A 14 -9.55 6.28 1.60
C GLU A 14 -8.10 6.22 2.07
N PRO A 15 -7.54 7.33 2.58
CA PRO A 15 -6.12 7.35 2.95
C PRO A 15 -5.85 6.63 4.26
N HIS A 16 -5.82 5.32 4.22
CA HIS A 16 -5.44 4.47 5.34
C HIS A 16 -3.94 4.19 5.31
N VAL A 17 -3.33 4.01 6.47
CA VAL A 17 -2.01 3.39 6.52
C VAL A 17 -2.26 1.88 6.45
N ALA A 18 -1.71 1.25 5.41
CA ALA A 18 -1.92 -0.18 5.20
C ALA A 18 -0.86 -1.01 5.92
N ALA A 19 -1.24 -2.25 6.27
CA ALA A 19 -0.27 -3.28 6.63
C ALA A 19 0.12 -4.01 5.35
N LEU A 20 1.39 -3.91 5.00
CA LEU A 20 1.97 -4.64 3.86
C LEU A 20 2.46 -5.99 4.37
N ALA A 21 2.05 -7.07 3.72
CA ALA A 21 2.53 -8.41 4.03
C ALA A 21 3.12 -9.05 2.78
N VAL A 22 4.32 -9.60 2.93
CA VAL A 22 5.03 -10.25 1.84
C VAL A 22 5.88 -11.39 2.39
N THR A 23 6.02 -12.46 1.60
CA THR A 23 6.87 -13.60 1.97
C THR A 23 8.29 -13.12 2.26
N ALA A 24 8.85 -13.52 3.40
CA ALA A 24 10.22 -13.18 3.75
C ALA A 24 11.20 -13.88 2.82
N THR A 25 12.35 -13.24 2.59
CA THR A 25 13.40 -13.84 1.71
C THR A 25 14.17 -14.94 2.42
N GLU A 26 14.27 -14.86 3.75
CA GLU A 26 14.98 -15.85 4.53
C GLU A 26 14.08 -17.05 4.81
N GLN A 27 14.65 -18.25 4.84
CA GLN A 27 13.91 -19.46 5.23
C GLN A 27 13.53 -19.41 6.70
N ASP A 28 12.44 -20.09 7.02
CA ASP A 28 11.95 -20.25 8.39
C ASP A 28 11.58 -18.93 9.07
N ARG A 29 11.28 -17.89 8.27
CA ARG A 29 10.79 -16.62 8.79
C ARG A 29 9.32 -16.46 8.42
N SER A 30 8.59 -15.84 9.33
CA SER A 30 7.20 -15.43 9.07
C SER A 30 7.17 -14.34 8.00
N PRO A 31 6.01 -14.12 7.35
CA PRO A 31 5.90 -13.03 6.38
C PRO A 31 6.34 -11.70 6.97
N LEU A 32 7.03 -10.90 6.18
CA LEU A 32 7.37 -9.54 6.56
C LEU A 32 6.10 -8.72 6.57
N THR A 33 5.83 -8.01 7.67
CA THR A 33 4.64 -7.16 7.80
C THR A 33 5.06 -5.81 8.33
N VAL A 34 4.79 -4.74 7.58
CA VAL A 34 5.18 -3.37 7.91
C VAL A 34 4.09 -2.40 7.49
N PRO A 35 3.97 -1.23 8.14
CA PRO A 35 3.05 -0.20 7.67
C PRO A 35 3.58 0.44 6.39
N ILE A 36 2.66 0.83 5.50
CA ILE A 36 3.02 1.48 4.25
C ILE A 36 1.92 2.42 3.79
N TRP A 37 2.32 3.49 3.11
CA TRP A 37 1.40 4.35 2.37
C TRP A 37 1.20 3.76 0.98
N TYR A 38 0.00 3.92 0.44
CA TYR A 38 -0.34 3.38 -0.88
C TYR A 38 -1.28 4.32 -1.61
N GLN A 39 -1.42 4.13 -2.90
CA GLN A 39 -2.42 4.81 -3.72
C GLN A 39 -3.27 3.78 -4.45
N TYR A 40 -4.54 4.05 -4.57
CA TYR A 40 -5.49 3.16 -5.25
C TYR A 40 -6.65 3.97 -5.79
N ARG A 41 -7.06 3.65 -7.02
CA ARG A 41 -8.30 4.14 -7.62
C ARG A 41 -9.13 2.94 -8.04
N PRO A 42 -10.48 2.99 -7.87
CA PRO A 42 -11.34 1.84 -8.19
C PRO A 42 -11.08 1.30 -9.60
N GLY A 43 -10.96 -0.02 -9.69
CA GLY A 43 -10.68 -0.70 -10.95
C GLY A 43 -9.22 -0.69 -11.38
N GLY A 44 -8.36 0.06 -10.69
CA GLY A 44 -6.96 0.19 -11.03
C GLY A 44 -6.04 -0.68 -10.18
N ASP A 45 -4.73 -0.47 -10.39
CA ASP A 45 -3.72 -1.13 -9.59
C ASP A 45 -3.55 -0.39 -8.24
N VAL A 46 -3.06 -1.12 -7.24
CA VAL A 46 -2.53 -0.51 -6.03
C VAL A 46 -1.06 -0.21 -6.30
N TRP A 47 -0.58 0.97 -5.89
CA TRP A 47 0.86 1.20 -5.97
C TRP A 47 1.41 1.76 -4.68
N ILE A 48 2.66 1.38 -4.42
CA ILE A 48 3.43 1.78 -3.25
C ILE A 48 4.76 2.34 -3.71
N MET A 49 5.43 3.06 -2.83
CA MET A 49 6.76 3.60 -3.09
C MET A 49 7.70 3.12 -1.99
N THR A 50 8.83 2.56 -2.38
CA THR A 50 9.81 2.06 -1.42
C THR A 50 11.21 2.10 -2.01
N GLY A 51 12.23 1.99 -1.14
CA GLY A 51 13.60 1.86 -1.59
C GLY A 51 13.84 0.54 -2.29
N LEU A 52 14.51 0.58 -3.43
CA LEU A 52 14.84 -0.62 -4.20
C LEU A 52 15.59 -1.65 -3.36
N ASN A 53 16.48 -1.18 -2.49
CA ASN A 53 17.33 -2.05 -1.67
C ASN A 53 16.82 -2.20 -0.23
N SER A 54 15.61 -1.70 0.07
CA SER A 54 15.01 -1.90 1.39
C SER A 54 14.63 -3.37 1.59
N ARG A 55 14.41 -3.76 2.85
CA ARG A 55 13.99 -5.14 3.16
C ARG A 55 12.70 -5.50 2.43
N LYS A 56 11.69 -4.62 2.48
CA LYS A 56 10.41 -4.88 1.80
C LYS A 56 10.55 -4.84 0.28
N GLY A 57 11.37 -3.95 -0.26
CA GLY A 57 11.63 -3.89 -1.69
C GLY A 57 12.24 -5.18 -2.23
N LYS A 58 13.22 -5.71 -1.53
CA LYS A 58 13.87 -7.00 -1.89
C LYS A 58 12.90 -8.16 -1.76
N ALA A 59 12.10 -8.18 -0.69
CA ALA A 59 11.12 -9.25 -0.47
C ALA A 59 10.07 -9.28 -1.56
N ILE A 60 9.55 -8.11 -1.96
CA ILE A 60 8.57 -7.99 -3.03
C ILE A 60 9.16 -8.45 -4.36
N ALA A 61 10.40 -8.04 -4.67
CA ALA A 61 11.07 -8.45 -5.90
C ALA A 61 11.22 -9.97 -5.97
N ALA A 62 11.56 -10.60 -4.85
CA ALA A 62 11.72 -12.05 -4.79
C ALA A 62 10.39 -12.79 -4.89
N ALA A 63 9.34 -12.30 -4.20
CA ALA A 63 8.04 -12.95 -4.17
C ALA A 63 7.21 -12.72 -5.43
N GLY A 64 7.35 -11.56 -6.05
CA GLY A 64 6.57 -11.18 -7.22
C GLY A 64 5.13 -10.83 -6.93
N ARG A 65 4.76 -10.73 -5.65
CA ARG A 65 3.40 -10.38 -5.21
C ARG A 65 3.41 -9.93 -3.75
N PHE A 66 2.35 -9.23 -3.36
CA PHE A 66 2.21 -8.83 -1.96
C PHE A 66 0.73 -8.60 -1.61
N CYS A 67 0.49 -8.43 -0.31
CA CYS A 67 -0.84 -8.20 0.23
C CYS A 67 -0.85 -6.86 0.98
N LEU A 68 -1.96 -6.15 0.90
CA LEU A 68 -2.24 -4.97 1.74
C LEU A 68 -3.52 -5.20 2.52
N MET A 69 -3.53 -4.78 3.78
CA MET A 69 -4.74 -4.79 4.60
C MET A 69 -4.93 -3.42 5.22
N VAL A 70 -6.16 -2.90 5.12
CA VAL A 70 -6.56 -1.64 5.74
C VAL A 70 -7.77 -1.89 6.62
N ASP A 71 -7.89 -1.12 7.70
CA ASP A 71 -9.01 -1.30 8.62
C ASP A 71 -9.37 0.00 9.33
N ARG A 72 -10.48 -0.04 10.03
CA ARG A 72 -10.92 1.03 10.93
C ARG A 72 -11.69 0.39 12.09
N VAL A 73 -11.87 1.14 13.17
CA VAL A 73 -12.69 0.68 14.30
C VAL A 73 -13.97 1.50 14.46
N SER A 74 -14.05 2.67 13.87
CA SER A 74 -15.19 3.59 14.00
C SER A 74 -15.53 4.20 12.64
N PRO A 75 -16.80 4.41 12.29
CA PRO A 75 -18.01 4.17 13.09
C PRO A 75 -18.37 2.70 13.27
N THR A 76 -17.93 1.82 12.39
CA THR A 76 -18.06 0.36 12.51
C THR A 76 -16.70 -0.28 12.27
N VAL A 77 -16.51 -1.47 12.81
CA VAL A 77 -15.26 -2.22 12.57
C VAL A 77 -15.32 -2.81 11.16
N ARG A 78 -14.43 -2.35 10.30
CA ARG A 78 -14.41 -2.73 8.89
C ARG A 78 -12.98 -2.96 8.44
N TYR A 79 -12.77 -3.96 7.57
CA TYR A 79 -11.45 -4.17 6.97
C TYR A 79 -11.56 -4.57 5.52
N VAL A 80 -10.50 -4.29 4.78
CA VAL A 80 -10.32 -4.75 3.40
C VAL A 80 -8.88 -5.26 3.28
N SER A 81 -8.73 -6.48 2.81
CA SER A 81 -7.46 -7.08 2.45
C SER A 81 -7.47 -7.36 0.96
N VAL A 82 -6.38 -7.04 0.28
CA VAL A 82 -6.25 -7.26 -1.16
C VAL A 82 -4.85 -7.75 -1.48
N GLU A 83 -4.75 -8.72 -2.38
CA GLU A 83 -3.46 -9.25 -2.80
C GLU A 83 -3.42 -9.48 -4.30
N GLY A 84 -2.22 -9.49 -4.84
CA GLY A 84 -2.05 -9.76 -6.25
C GLY A 84 -0.60 -9.68 -6.70
N PRO A 85 -0.37 -9.97 -7.99
CA PRO A 85 0.97 -9.95 -8.56
C PRO A 85 1.46 -8.52 -8.80
N VAL A 86 2.77 -8.35 -8.70
CA VAL A 86 3.44 -7.14 -9.16
C VAL A 86 3.42 -7.13 -10.68
N VAL A 87 2.91 -6.05 -11.24
CA VAL A 87 2.81 -5.91 -12.71
C VAL A 87 3.78 -4.87 -13.27
N SER A 88 4.37 -4.02 -12.40
CA SER A 88 5.32 -3.00 -12.84
C SER A 88 6.16 -2.54 -11.66
N THR A 89 7.44 -2.34 -11.89
CA THR A 89 8.36 -1.70 -10.94
C THR A 89 9.19 -0.71 -11.74
N VAL A 90 9.03 0.57 -11.44
CA VAL A 90 9.69 1.65 -12.18
C VAL A 90 10.32 2.65 -11.22
N PRO A 91 11.36 3.38 -11.64
CA PRO A 91 11.92 4.43 -10.80
C PRO A 91 10.85 5.44 -10.41
N ALA A 92 10.85 5.85 -9.14
CA ALA A 92 9.91 6.84 -8.64
C ALA A 92 10.24 8.22 -9.18
N THR A 93 9.20 9.02 -9.44
CA THR A 93 9.36 10.41 -9.80
C THR A 93 9.03 11.31 -8.60
N ARG A 94 9.53 12.53 -8.64
CA ARG A 94 9.20 13.52 -7.60
C ARG A 94 7.68 13.80 -7.57
N GLU A 95 7.04 13.83 -8.74
CA GLU A 95 5.60 14.04 -8.84
C GLU A 95 4.81 12.92 -8.17
N GLN A 96 5.27 11.70 -8.26
CA GLN A 96 4.63 10.57 -7.57
C GLN A 96 4.79 10.69 -6.06
N LEU A 97 5.94 11.17 -5.59
CA LEU A 97 6.14 11.42 -4.16
C LEU A 97 5.21 12.53 -3.67
N VAL A 98 5.01 13.59 -4.47
CA VAL A 98 4.05 14.64 -4.15
C VAL A 98 2.63 14.08 -4.08
N GLU A 99 2.23 13.26 -5.05
CA GLU A 99 0.90 12.64 -5.06
C GLU A 99 0.68 11.79 -3.81
N MET A 100 1.63 10.92 -3.47
CA MET A 100 1.53 10.06 -2.30
C MET A 100 1.48 10.88 -1.01
N SER A 101 2.37 11.85 -0.87
CA SER A 101 2.44 12.69 0.34
C SER A 101 1.17 13.51 0.53
N SER A 102 0.61 14.03 -0.57
CA SER A 102 -0.61 14.83 -0.53
C SER A 102 -1.82 14.03 -0.06
N ARG A 103 -1.79 12.73 -0.23
CA ARG A 103 -2.85 11.84 0.23
C ARG A 103 -2.90 11.73 1.75
N TYR A 104 -1.74 11.85 2.42
CA TYR A 104 -1.60 11.58 3.85
C TYR A 104 -1.27 12.80 4.70
N LEU A 105 -0.68 13.84 4.13
CA LEU A 105 -0.22 14.99 4.89
C LEU A 105 -1.04 16.24 4.62
N PRO A 106 -1.14 17.15 5.60
CA PRO A 106 -1.73 18.48 5.36
C PRO A 106 -0.97 19.19 4.24
N ALA A 107 -1.67 19.99 3.44
CA ALA A 107 -1.08 20.65 2.28
C ALA A 107 0.17 21.46 2.61
N GLU A 108 0.18 22.15 3.77
CA GLU A 108 1.31 22.98 4.20
C GLU A 108 2.56 22.19 4.58
N LYS A 109 2.45 20.86 4.75
CA LYS A 109 3.59 20.00 5.11
C LYS A 109 4.15 19.23 3.93
N VAL A 110 3.46 19.20 2.79
CA VAL A 110 3.85 18.37 1.65
C VAL A 110 5.19 18.76 1.09
N ASP A 111 5.42 20.05 0.79
CA ASP A 111 6.65 20.49 0.16
C ASP A 111 7.89 20.18 1.00
N GLY A 112 7.81 20.45 2.30
CA GLY A 112 8.93 20.18 3.21
C GLY A 112 9.23 18.68 3.31
N TYR A 113 8.19 17.86 3.41
CA TYR A 113 8.37 16.40 3.45
C TYR A 113 8.97 15.87 2.16
N VAL A 114 8.47 16.33 1.01
CA VAL A 114 8.95 15.88 -0.30
C VAL A 114 10.42 16.25 -0.49
N ASP A 115 10.81 17.46 -0.14
CA ASP A 115 12.21 17.90 -0.23
C ASP A 115 13.11 17.02 0.62
N PHE A 116 12.71 16.74 1.85
CA PHE A 116 13.46 15.89 2.76
C PHE A 116 13.56 14.45 2.23
N ALA A 117 12.41 13.85 1.90
CA ALA A 117 12.36 12.46 1.49
C ALA A 117 13.09 12.20 0.18
N TRP A 118 12.99 13.14 -0.78
CA TRP A 118 13.66 13.01 -2.07
C TRP A 118 15.19 12.98 -1.93
N LYS A 119 15.71 13.71 -0.96
CA LYS A 119 17.16 13.74 -0.69
C LYS A 119 17.63 12.54 0.13
N GLU A 120 16.85 12.17 1.17
CA GLU A 120 17.34 11.27 2.21
C GLU A 120 17.06 9.79 1.93
N HIS A 121 16.00 9.47 1.18
CA HIS A 121 15.60 8.08 1.00
C HIS A 121 16.34 7.35 -0.11
N GLY A 122 17.26 8.02 -0.81
CA GLY A 122 18.03 7.39 -1.88
C GLY A 122 17.14 6.95 -3.04
N GLU A 123 17.55 5.86 -3.71
CA GLU A 123 16.84 5.36 -4.89
C GLU A 123 15.52 4.71 -4.50
N GLN A 124 14.43 5.26 -5.02
CA GLN A 124 13.07 4.79 -4.75
C GLN A 124 12.45 4.23 -6.02
N VAL A 125 11.57 3.25 -5.86
CA VAL A 125 10.78 2.69 -6.96
C VAL A 125 9.30 2.76 -6.62
N VAL A 126 8.48 2.82 -7.67
CA VAL A 126 7.03 2.67 -7.57
C VAL A 126 6.69 1.26 -8.05
N ILE A 127 5.99 0.52 -7.20
CA ILE A 127 5.64 -0.88 -7.46
C ILE A 127 4.13 -0.95 -7.58
N HIS A 128 3.64 -1.44 -8.73
CA HIS A 128 2.22 -1.62 -9.00
C HIS A 128 1.82 -3.07 -8.79
N MET A 129 0.76 -3.27 -8.03
CA MET A 129 0.17 -4.59 -7.79
C MET A 129 -1.23 -4.61 -8.39
N ARG A 130 -1.56 -5.65 -9.16
CA ARG A 130 -2.89 -5.84 -9.70
C ARG A 130 -3.76 -6.60 -8.70
N PRO A 131 -4.83 -5.99 -8.17
CA PRO A 131 -5.74 -6.69 -7.26
C PRO A 131 -6.28 -7.97 -7.89
N GLN A 132 -6.12 -9.09 -7.19
CA GLN A 132 -6.53 -10.41 -7.67
C GLN A 132 -7.47 -11.10 -6.68
N HIS A 133 -7.14 -11.07 -5.39
CA HIS A 133 -7.96 -11.68 -4.36
C HIS A 133 -8.28 -10.65 -3.28
N TRP A 134 -9.55 -10.60 -2.90
CA TRP A 134 -10.05 -9.67 -1.89
C TRP A 134 -10.67 -10.44 -0.74
N LEU A 135 -10.47 -9.94 0.47
CA LEU A 135 -11.16 -10.40 1.66
C LEU A 135 -11.59 -9.17 2.44
N SER A 136 -12.88 -9.06 2.75
CA SER A 136 -13.40 -7.85 3.38
C SER A 136 -14.61 -8.16 4.23
N SER A 137 -14.85 -7.35 5.25
CA SER A 137 -16.04 -7.47 6.08
C SER A 137 -16.29 -6.19 6.87
N ASP A 138 -17.56 -5.95 7.15
CA ASP A 138 -17.98 -5.01 8.19
C ASP A 138 -18.50 -5.88 9.34
N LEU A 139 -17.80 -5.85 10.47
CA LEU A 139 -18.07 -6.75 11.58
C LEU A 139 -19.28 -6.34 12.42
N ASP A 140 -19.71 -5.09 12.28
CA ASP A 140 -20.86 -4.58 13.03
C ASP A 140 -22.19 -4.81 12.29
N GLU A 141 -22.11 -5.23 11.03
CA GLU A 141 -23.29 -5.52 10.20
C GLU A 141 -23.55 -7.02 10.13
N VAL A 142 -23.76 -7.61 11.28
CA VAL A 142 -23.97 -9.07 11.36
C VAL A 142 -25.46 -9.37 11.42
#